data_b45104032e96802d8246bbb0c3a9578f
#
_entry.id   b45104032e96802d8246bbb0c3a9578f
#
_cell.length_a   1.000
_cell.length_b   1.000
_cell.length_c   1.000
_cell.angle_alpha   90.00
_cell.angle_beta   90.00
_cell.angle_gamma   90.00
#
_symmetry.space_group_name_H-M   'P 1'
#
loop_
_entity.id
_entity.type
_entity.pdbx_description
1 polymer ?
#
loop_
_entity_poly.entity_id
_entity_poly.type
_entity_poly.pdbx_seq_one_letter_code
_entity_poly.pdbx_strand_id
1 'polypeptide(L)'
;MKILSVAVPCYNSEAYMRKCIDSLLTGGEDVEILIVDDGSVKDATPEIADEYAEKYPTIVKAIHQENKGHGGAVNTGLEHATGLYFKVVDSDDWVNEEAYREILKTLGEIIRGPRNVDVLFSNYVYEKEGAEKKRVMRYTKSFPVGRIFGWDEMKRLGPSHYVLMHSLIFRTELLKECGLKLPEHTFYVDNLFAFIPFPSV
;
A
#
# COMPACT_ATOMS: atom_id res chain seq x y z
N MET A 1 -17.52 7.49 1.46
CA MET A 1 -16.15 8.06 1.50
C MET A 1 -15.22 6.91 1.88
N LYS A 2 -14.19 6.65 1.10
CA LYS A 2 -13.23 5.57 1.37
C LYS A 2 -12.19 6.02 2.40
N ILE A 3 -11.87 5.16 3.34
CA ILE A 3 -10.83 5.39 4.36
C ILE A 3 -9.46 5.17 3.74
N LEU A 4 -9.29 4.07 2.99
CA LEU A 4 -8.02 3.64 2.45
C LEU A 4 -8.14 3.30 0.97
N SER A 5 -7.29 3.90 0.14
CA SER A 5 -7.02 3.46 -1.23
C SER A 5 -5.81 2.52 -1.23
N VAL A 6 -5.97 1.34 -1.78
CA VAL A 6 -4.87 0.39 -1.97
C VAL A 6 -4.57 0.26 -3.45
N ALA A 7 -3.41 0.72 -3.89
CA ALA A 7 -2.92 0.45 -5.24
C ALA A 7 -2.25 -0.92 -5.29
N VAL A 8 -2.64 -1.71 -6.26
CA VAL A 8 -2.08 -3.04 -6.55
C VAL A 8 -1.48 -3.01 -7.95
N PRO A 9 -0.16 -2.72 -8.07
CA PRO A 9 0.53 -2.78 -9.35
C PRO A 9 0.59 -4.22 -9.85
N CYS A 10 0.13 -4.47 -11.08
CA CYS A 10 0.09 -5.79 -11.69
C CYS A 10 0.80 -5.77 -13.04
N TYR A 11 1.68 -6.72 -13.28
CA TYR A 11 2.28 -6.98 -14.59
C TYR A 11 2.57 -8.46 -14.76
N ASN A 12 1.78 -9.15 -15.60
CA ASN A 12 1.81 -10.60 -15.74
C ASN A 12 1.71 -11.32 -14.38
N SER A 13 0.66 -11.01 -13.62
CA SER A 13 0.49 -11.36 -12.20
C SER A 13 -0.59 -12.42 -11.95
N GLU A 14 -1.13 -13.05 -12.98
CA GLU A 14 -2.20 -14.06 -12.91
C GLU A 14 -1.99 -15.08 -11.79
N ALA A 15 -0.74 -15.53 -11.59
CA ALA A 15 -0.41 -16.59 -10.65
C ALA A 15 -0.66 -16.23 -9.17
N TYR A 16 -0.66 -14.92 -8.81
CA TYR A 16 -0.70 -14.51 -7.39
C TYR A 16 -1.71 -13.41 -7.08
N MET A 17 -2.12 -12.57 -8.05
CA MET A 17 -2.93 -11.39 -7.78
C MET A 17 -4.26 -11.69 -7.09
N ARG A 18 -4.86 -12.85 -7.33
CA ARG A 18 -6.13 -13.24 -6.67
C ARG A 18 -5.97 -13.31 -5.15
N LYS A 19 -4.88 -13.90 -4.64
CA LYS A 19 -4.59 -13.97 -3.21
C LYS A 19 -4.42 -12.58 -2.59
N CYS A 20 -3.73 -11.69 -3.30
CA CYS A 20 -3.58 -10.29 -2.90
C CYS A 20 -4.95 -9.62 -2.75
N ILE A 21 -5.73 -9.61 -3.83
CA ILE A 21 -7.03 -8.92 -3.89
C ILE A 21 -8.01 -9.50 -2.86
N ASP A 22 -8.12 -10.83 -2.75
CA ASP A 22 -9.01 -11.50 -1.80
C ASP A 22 -8.68 -11.10 -0.35
N SER A 23 -7.39 -10.96 -0.02
CA SER A 23 -6.97 -10.48 1.30
C SER A 23 -7.40 -9.03 1.57
N LEU A 24 -7.35 -8.17 0.56
CA LEU A 24 -7.73 -6.75 0.64
C LEU A 24 -9.24 -6.55 0.70
N LEU A 25 -10.04 -7.42 0.06
CA LEU A 25 -11.50 -7.38 0.10
C LEU A 25 -12.07 -7.55 1.52
N THR A 26 -11.30 -8.11 2.45
CA THR A 26 -11.70 -8.21 3.87
C THR A 26 -11.90 -6.85 4.55
N GLY A 27 -11.41 -5.76 3.94
CA GLY A 27 -11.62 -4.37 4.38
C GLY A 27 -13.02 -3.81 4.06
N GLY A 28 -13.79 -4.48 3.20
CA GLY A 28 -15.17 -4.09 2.86
C GLY A 28 -15.28 -2.70 2.23
N GLU A 29 -16.39 -2.00 2.52
CA GLU A 29 -16.72 -0.71 1.91
C GLU A 29 -15.84 0.47 2.36
N ASP A 30 -15.05 0.30 3.40
CA ASP A 30 -14.11 1.32 3.86
C ASP A 30 -12.88 1.46 2.96
N VAL A 31 -12.68 0.49 2.05
CA VAL A 31 -11.51 0.42 1.18
C VAL A 31 -11.91 0.57 -0.29
N GLU A 32 -11.04 1.16 -1.10
CA GLU A 32 -11.02 0.96 -2.54
C GLU A 32 -9.71 0.27 -2.94
N ILE A 33 -9.81 -0.68 -3.85
CA ILE A 33 -8.70 -1.45 -4.39
C ILE A 33 -8.53 -1.04 -5.86
N LEU A 34 -7.39 -0.42 -6.15
CA LEU A 34 -7.04 0.07 -7.48
C LEU A 34 -6.08 -0.94 -8.11
N ILE A 35 -6.60 -1.86 -8.90
CA ILE A 35 -5.79 -2.82 -9.64
C ILE A 35 -5.27 -2.10 -10.87
N VAL A 36 -3.96 -1.85 -10.91
CA VAL A 36 -3.30 -1.17 -12.03
C VAL A 36 -2.56 -2.21 -12.86
N ASP A 37 -3.18 -2.64 -13.94
CA ASP A 37 -2.55 -3.50 -14.94
C ASP A 37 -1.61 -2.67 -15.82
N ASP A 38 -0.32 -2.90 -15.68
CA ASP A 38 0.76 -2.16 -16.34
C ASP A 38 1.11 -2.80 -17.70
N GLY A 39 0.10 -3.06 -18.53
CA GLY A 39 0.25 -3.57 -19.87
C GLY A 39 0.62 -5.05 -19.92
N SER A 40 -0.05 -5.89 -19.15
CA SER A 40 0.12 -7.35 -19.21
C SER A 40 -0.32 -7.91 -20.55
N VAL A 41 0.51 -8.75 -21.15
CA VAL A 41 0.23 -9.36 -22.47
C VAL A 41 0.54 -10.85 -22.53
N LYS A 42 0.97 -11.45 -21.41
CA LYS A 42 1.44 -12.85 -21.39
C LYS A 42 0.53 -13.79 -20.62
N ASP A 43 -0.41 -13.26 -19.88
CA ASP A 43 -1.30 -14.01 -18.99
C ASP A 43 -2.66 -13.31 -18.85
N ALA A 44 -3.56 -13.87 -18.06
CA ALA A 44 -4.93 -13.37 -17.85
C ALA A 44 -5.01 -12.26 -16.76
N THR A 45 -3.94 -11.53 -16.49
CA THR A 45 -3.96 -10.41 -15.52
C THR A 45 -5.06 -9.38 -15.83
N PRO A 46 -5.21 -8.87 -17.09
CA PRO A 46 -6.24 -7.89 -17.41
C PRO A 46 -7.65 -8.42 -17.16
N GLU A 47 -7.94 -9.64 -17.61
CA GLU A 47 -9.25 -10.29 -17.47
C GLU A 47 -9.60 -10.52 -15.99
N ILE A 48 -8.61 -10.88 -15.17
CA ILE A 48 -8.79 -11.04 -13.72
C ILE A 48 -9.10 -9.69 -13.07
N ALA A 49 -8.42 -8.61 -13.47
CA ALA A 49 -8.69 -7.27 -12.94
C ALA A 49 -10.14 -6.85 -13.24
N ASP A 50 -10.61 -7.07 -14.47
CA ASP A 50 -11.98 -6.77 -14.89
C ASP A 50 -13.01 -7.63 -14.15
N GLU A 51 -12.75 -8.94 -13.98
CA GLU A 51 -13.60 -9.87 -13.21
C GLU A 51 -13.84 -9.34 -11.78
N TYR A 52 -12.78 -8.89 -11.09
CA TYR A 52 -12.91 -8.34 -9.75
C TYR A 52 -13.63 -6.99 -9.74
N ALA A 53 -13.39 -6.13 -10.71
CA ALA A 53 -14.08 -4.85 -10.82
C ALA A 53 -15.59 -5.02 -11.09
N GLU A 54 -15.97 -5.99 -11.95
CA GLU A 54 -17.37 -6.32 -12.20
C GLU A 54 -18.04 -6.92 -10.96
N LYS A 55 -17.36 -7.80 -10.25
CA LYS A 55 -17.89 -8.49 -9.07
C LYS A 55 -18.01 -7.59 -7.83
N TYR A 56 -17.13 -6.61 -7.68
CA TYR A 56 -17.06 -5.70 -6.53
C TYR A 56 -17.01 -4.22 -6.94
N PRO A 57 -17.99 -3.71 -7.69
CA PRO A 57 -17.92 -2.40 -8.37
C PRO A 57 -17.82 -1.20 -7.44
N THR A 58 -18.17 -1.37 -6.15
CA THR A 58 -18.04 -0.31 -5.13
C THR A 58 -16.69 -0.34 -4.40
N ILE A 59 -15.92 -1.42 -4.55
CA ILE A 59 -14.65 -1.64 -3.82
C ILE A 59 -13.48 -1.69 -4.78
N VAL A 60 -13.61 -2.37 -5.92
CA VAL A 60 -12.52 -2.64 -6.86
C VAL A 60 -12.66 -1.80 -8.12
N LYS A 61 -11.55 -1.28 -8.60
CA LYS A 61 -11.43 -0.58 -9.87
C LYS A 61 -10.26 -1.15 -10.66
N ALA A 62 -10.52 -1.64 -11.85
CA ALA A 62 -9.49 -2.02 -12.82
C ALA A 62 -9.05 -0.80 -13.63
N ILE A 63 -7.74 -0.63 -13.79
CA ILE A 63 -7.12 0.44 -14.55
C ILE A 63 -6.06 -0.19 -15.44
N HIS A 64 -6.22 -0.07 -16.76
CA HIS A 64 -5.28 -0.60 -17.74
C HIS A 64 -4.45 0.53 -18.32
N GLN A 65 -3.15 0.34 -18.44
CA GLN A 65 -2.24 1.31 -19.03
C GLN A 65 -1.17 0.64 -19.89
N GLU A 66 -0.50 1.40 -20.74
CA GLU A 66 0.75 0.96 -21.35
C GLU A 66 1.81 0.77 -20.24
N ASN A 67 2.72 -0.20 -20.45
CA ASN A 67 3.74 -0.50 -19.46
C ASN A 67 4.62 0.73 -19.17
N LYS A 68 4.64 1.15 -17.91
CA LYS A 68 5.45 2.25 -17.36
C LYS A 68 6.34 1.79 -16.22
N GLY A 69 6.34 0.48 -15.96
CA GLY A 69 7.02 -0.13 -14.82
C GLY A 69 6.32 0.14 -13.49
N HIS A 70 6.81 -0.50 -12.44
CA HIS A 70 6.20 -0.47 -11.11
C HIS A 70 5.93 0.96 -10.60
N GLY A 71 6.90 1.88 -10.73
CA GLY A 71 6.71 3.28 -10.33
C GLY A 71 5.58 3.97 -11.07
N GLY A 72 5.45 3.72 -12.39
CA GLY A 72 4.37 4.25 -13.20
C GLY A 72 3.00 3.73 -12.77
N ALA A 73 2.89 2.44 -12.45
CA ALA A 73 1.67 1.84 -11.94
C ALA A 73 1.26 2.41 -10.57
N VAL A 74 2.22 2.62 -9.66
CA VAL A 74 1.96 3.28 -8.37
C VAL A 74 1.49 4.72 -8.55
N ASN A 75 2.12 5.49 -9.46
CA ASN A 75 1.68 6.86 -9.76
C ASN A 75 0.23 6.89 -10.25
N THR A 76 -0.12 6.01 -11.17
CA THR A 76 -1.49 5.87 -11.68
C THR A 76 -2.47 5.50 -10.57
N GLY A 77 -2.09 4.57 -9.67
CA GLY A 77 -2.89 4.25 -8.50
C GLY A 77 -3.13 5.47 -7.61
N LEU A 78 -2.08 6.27 -7.32
CA LEU A 78 -2.21 7.50 -6.51
C LEU A 78 -3.08 8.57 -7.19
N GLU A 79 -2.99 8.73 -8.50
CA GLU A 79 -3.81 9.66 -9.27
C GLU A 79 -5.31 9.33 -9.14
N HIS A 80 -5.66 8.05 -9.18
CA HIS A 80 -7.04 7.57 -9.07
C HIS A 80 -7.54 7.38 -7.64
N ALA A 81 -6.67 7.54 -6.63
CA ALA A 81 -7.01 7.35 -5.24
C ALA A 81 -8.00 8.41 -4.73
N THR A 82 -9.10 7.95 -4.11
CA THR A 82 -10.16 8.76 -3.50
C THR A 82 -10.22 8.59 -1.97
N GLY A 83 -9.56 7.59 -1.43
CA GLY A 83 -9.47 7.35 0.01
C GLY A 83 -8.60 8.38 0.72
N LEU A 84 -8.90 8.62 1.98
CA LEU A 84 -8.16 9.59 2.80
C LEU A 84 -6.70 9.17 3.04
N TYR A 85 -6.46 7.87 3.04
CA TYR A 85 -5.13 7.27 3.15
C TYR A 85 -4.82 6.42 1.94
N PHE A 86 -3.53 6.26 1.65
CA PHE A 86 -3.02 5.53 0.49
C PHE A 86 -1.96 4.51 0.91
N LYS A 87 -2.06 3.32 0.37
CA LYS A 87 -1.11 2.22 0.53
C LYS A 87 -0.84 1.56 -0.80
N VAL A 88 0.39 1.07 -0.99
CA VAL A 88 0.72 0.13 -2.06
C VAL A 88 0.83 -1.28 -1.48
N VAL A 89 0.29 -2.26 -2.19
CA VAL A 89 0.47 -3.69 -1.92
C VAL A 89 0.82 -4.35 -3.25
N ASP A 90 2.01 -4.95 -3.32
CA ASP A 90 2.45 -5.63 -4.54
C ASP A 90 1.56 -6.85 -4.83
N SER A 91 1.37 -7.18 -6.11
CA SER A 91 0.41 -8.21 -6.53
C SER A 91 0.75 -9.63 -6.05
N ASP A 92 2.00 -9.87 -5.62
CA ASP A 92 2.48 -11.11 -5.02
C ASP A 92 2.48 -11.10 -3.48
N ASP A 93 2.10 -9.96 -2.86
CA ASP A 93 1.94 -9.80 -1.43
C ASP A 93 0.47 -9.96 -0.99
N TRP A 94 0.24 -10.06 0.33
CA TRP A 94 -1.11 -10.09 0.92
C TRP A 94 -1.10 -9.51 2.33
N VAL A 95 -2.26 -9.13 2.83
CA VAL A 95 -2.42 -8.62 4.19
C VAL A 95 -2.90 -9.72 5.14
N ASN A 96 -2.45 -9.65 6.39
CA ASN A 96 -3.05 -10.44 7.47
C ASN A 96 -4.38 -9.77 7.85
N GLU A 97 -5.48 -10.52 7.81
CA GLU A 97 -6.85 -10.02 8.01
C GLU A 97 -7.03 -9.30 9.36
N GLU A 98 -6.50 -9.89 10.43
CA GLU A 98 -6.62 -9.34 11.79
C GLU A 98 -5.86 -8.00 11.92
N ALA A 99 -4.61 -7.96 11.42
CA ALA A 99 -3.80 -6.75 11.40
C ALA A 99 -4.42 -5.67 10.48
N TYR A 100 -4.99 -6.07 9.36
CA TYR A 100 -5.63 -5.16 8.42
C TYR A 100 -6.88 -4.50 9.01
N ARG A 101 -7.72 -5.27 9.70
CA ARG A 101 -8.87 -4.73 10.44
C ARG A 101 -8.45 -3.73 11.52
N GLU A 102 -7.38 -4.01 12.26
CA GLU A 102 -6.87 -3.08 13.27
C GLU A 102 -6.31 -1.80 12.64
N ILE A 103 -5.65 -1.89 11.47
CA ILE A 103 -5.22 -0.73 10.69
C ILE A 103 -6.43 0.13 10.29
N LEU A 104 -7.47 -0.45 9.70
CA LEU A 104 -8.66 0.28 9.27
C LEU A 104 -9.40 0.92 10.45
N LYS A 105 -9.51 0.23 11.58
CA LYS A 105 -10.07 0.76 12.81
C LYS A 105 -9.26 1.97 13.29
N THR A 106 -7.93 1.86 13.34
CA THR A 106 -7.02 2.95 13.74
C THR A 106 -7.14 4.14 12.81
N LEU A 107 -7.16 3.94 11.49
CA LEU A 107 -7.38 5.01 10.51
C LEU A 107 -8.74 5.70 10.72
N GLY A 108 -9.79 4.93 10.97
CA GLY A 108 -11.12 5.45 11.28
C GLY A 108 -11.15 6.28 12.59
N GLU A 109 -10.38 5.90 13.61
CA GLU A 109 -10.23 6.67 14.84
C GLU A 109 -9.46 7.97 14.61
N ILE A 110 -8.37 7.93 13.82
CA ILE A 110 -7.58 9.10 13.43
C ILE A 110 -8.46 10.11 12.68
N ILE A 111 -9.23 9.66 11.70
CA ILE A 111 -10.11 10.51 10.87
C ILE A 111 -11.17 11.23 11.72
N ARG A 112 -11.70 10.58 12.75
CA ARG A 112 -12.67 11.17 13.69
C ARG A 112 -12.01 12.01 14.78
N GLY A 113 -10.70 11.91 14.93
CA GLY A 113 -9.93 12.62 15.94
C GLY A 113 -9.66 14.09 15.58
N PRO A 114 -9.16 14.89 16.52
CA PRO A 114 -8.89 16.31 16.32
C PRO A 114 -7.55 16.60 15.61
N ARG A 115 -6.75 15.59 15.31
CA ARG A 115 -5.40 15.75 14.74
C ARG A 115 -5.27 15.01 13.42
N ASN A 116 -4.63 15.65 12.46
CA ASN A 116 -4.18 14.98 11.25
C ASN A 116 -2.96 14.12 11.55
N VAL A 117 -2.89 12.96 10.91
CA VAL A 117 -1.74 12.06 10.94
C VAL A 117 -1.31 11.83 9.51
N ASP A 118 -0.07 12.13 9.20
CA ASP A 118 0.44 12.11 7.83
C ASP A 118 0.88 10.71 7.41
N VAL A 119 1.35 9.89 8.37
CA VAL A 119 1.76 8.52 8.07
C VAL A 119 1.48 7.57 9.23
N LEU A 120 0.94 6.40 8.91
CA LEU A 120 0.82 5.27 9.83
C LEU A 120 1.87 4.22 9.44
N PHE A 121 2.68 3.81 10.44
CA PHE A 121 3.66 2.75 10.29
C PHE A 121 3.06 1.42 10.75
N SER A 122 3.12 0.41 9.91
CA SER A 122 2.77 -0.97 10.24
C SER A 122 3.98 -1.88 10.16
N ASN A 123 3.92 -3.03 10.85
CA ASN A 123 4.90 -4.09 10.65
C ASN A 123 4.63 -4.81 9.33
N TYR A 124 5.64 -5.47 8.79
CA TYR A 124 5.48 -6.41 7.68
C TYR A 124 6.31 -7.68 7.91
N VAL A 125 6.01 -8.71 7.15
CA VAL A 125 6.60 -10.03 7.32
C VAL A 125 7.21 -10.50 6.01
N TYR A 126 8.48 -10.89 6.05
CA TYR A 126 9.07 -11.68 4.97
C TYR A 126 8.63 -13.13 5.12
N GLU A 127 7.86 -13.60 4.17
CA GLU A 127 7.41 -14.98 4.07
C GLU A 127 8.05 -15.61 2.81
N LYS A 128 9.05 -16.46 3.03
CA LYS A 128 9.70 -17.19 1.94
C LYS A 128 9.07 -18.57 1.84
N GLU A 129 8.70 -18.96 0.63
CA GLU A 129 8.21 -20.30 0.35
C GLU A 129 9.24 -21.35 0.80
N GLY A 130 8.77 -22.38 1.55
CA GLY A 130 9.63 -23.42 2.11
C GLY A 130 10.46 -23.03 3.36
N ALA A 131 10.35 -21.79 3.85
CA ALA A 131 11.04 -21.38 5.08
C ALA A 131 10.21 -21.71 6.33
N GLU A 132 10.80 -22.44 7.29
CA GLU A 132 10.16 -22.74 8.58
C GLU A 132 9.94 -21.50 9.46
N LYS A 133 10.71 -20.43 9.26
CA LYS A 133 10.67 -19.22 10.09
C LYS A 133 10.35 -17.97 9.26
N LYS A 134 9.29 -17.28 9.65
CA LYS A 134 8.94 -15.96 9.11
C LYS A 134 9.78 -14.87 9.79
N ARG A 135 10.28 -13.90 9.02
CA ARG A 135 10.98 -12.73 9.55
C ARG A 135 10.03 -11.55 9.65
N VAL A 136 9.68 -11.16 10.87
CA VAL A 136 8.83 -9.99 11.12
C VAL A 136 9.70 -8.73 11.25
N MET A 137 9.44 -7.73 10.42
CA MET A 137 10.04 -6.40 10.54
C MET A 137 9.18 -5.57 11.51
N ARG A 138 9.74 -5.28 12.67
CA ARG A 138 9.07 -4.57 13.77
C ARG A 138 9.78 -3.26 14.08
N TYR A 139 9.01 -2.20 14.21
CA TYR A 139 9.52 -0.85 14.51
C TYR A 139 9.38 -0.46 15.98
N THR A 140 8.82 -1.31 16.83
CA THR A 140 8.48 -1.04 18.24
C THR A 140 9.65 -0.61 19.12
N LYS A 141 10.89 -0.87 18.71
CA LYS A 141 12.10 -0.43 19.41
C LYS A 141 12.51 1.01 19.06
N SER A 142 12.08 1.49 17.90
CA SER A 142 12.49 2.76 17.33
C SER A 142 11.34 3.78 17.28
N PHE A 143 10.11 3.32 17.12
CA PHE A 143 8.93 4.17 17.02
C PHE A 143 7.99 3.95 18.21
N PRO A 144 7.38 5.02 18.74
CA PRO A 144 6.29 4.89 19.69
C PRO A 144 5.13 4.06 19.15
N VAL A 145 4.50 3.25 20.00
CA VAL A 145 3.44 2.34 19.60
C VAL A 145 2.10 2.81 20.16
N GLY A 146 1.03 2.73 19.36
CA GLY A 146 -0.34 2.98 19.78
C GLY A 146 -0.65 4.45 20.09
N ARG A 147 0.18 5.39 19.63
CA ARG A 147 -0.03 6.82 19.81
C ARG A 147 0.55 7.63 18.64
N ILE A 148 0.07 8.85 18.49
CA ILE A 148 0.66 9.84 17.57
C ILE A 148 1.96 10.36 18.16
N PHE A 149 2.98 10.55 17.32
CA PHE A 149 4.30 11.04 17.70
C PHE A 149 4.91 11.89 16.57
N GLY A 150 5.91 12.71 16.90
CA GLY A 150 6.71 13.47 15.95
C GLY A 150 8.09 12.86 15.71
N TRP A 151 8.83 13.42 14.77
CA TRP A 151 10.17 12.95 14.39
C TRP A 151 11.18 12.97 15.55
N ASP A 152 11.02 13.92 16.47
CA ASP A 152 11.86 14.10 17.67
C ASP A 152 11.74 12.96 18.70
N GLU A 153 10.64 12.20 18.61
CA GLU A 153 10.41 11.03 19.49
C GLU A 153 10.93 9.73 18.90
N MET A 154 11.36 9.74 17.64
CA MET A 154 11.87 8.56 16.97
C MET A 154 13.31 8.24 17.41
N LYS A 155 13.57 6.95 17.62
CA LYS A 155 14.93 6.46 17.84
C LYS A 155 15.53 5.95 16.53
N ARG A 156 16.86 5.97 16.48
CA ARG A 156 17.60 5.45 15.33
C ARG A 156 17.20 4.00 15.02
N LEU A 157 16.92 3.73 13.75
CA LEU A 157 16.73 2.38 13.26
C LEU A 157 18.06 1.60 13.28
N GLY A 158 17.99 0.33 13.64
CA GLY A 158 19.15 -0.55 13.56
C GLY A 158 19.57 -0.85 12.11
N PRO A 159 20.81 -1.33 11.88
CA PRO A 159 21.36 -1.53 10.53
C PRO A 159 20.55 -2.49 9.63
N SER A 160 19.75 -3.37 10.24
CA SER A 160 18.90 -4.33 9.52
C SER A 160 17.41 -3.98 9.58
N HIS A 161 17.08 -2.79 10.06
CA HIS A 161 15.72 -2.29 10.16
C HIS A 161 15.61 -1.03 9.29
N TYR A 162 14.98 -1.16 8.15
CA TYR A 162 14.72 -0.07 7.21
C TYR A 162 13.22 0.04 6.97
N VAL A 163 12.77 1.24 6.67
CA VAL A 163 11.38 1.51 6.34
C VAL A 163 11.21 1.31 4.83
N LEU A 164 10.27 0.47 4.45
CA LEU A 164 9.89 0.24 3.07
C LEU A 164 8.42 0.59 2.84
N MET A 165 8.04 0.69 1.59
CA MET A 165 6.67 0.90 1.11
C MET A 165 5.66 -0.02 1.80
N HIS A 166 6.01 -1.29 2.04
CA HIS A 166 5.14 -2.28 2.69
C HIS A 166 4.69 -1.88 4.10
N SER A 167 5.48 -1.06 4.81
CA SER A 167 5.18 -0.61 6.18
C SER A 167 4.43 0.72 6.26
N LEU A 168 4.23 1.41 5.15
CA LEU A 168 3.75 2.79 5.12
C LEU A 168 2.31 2.89 4.62
N ILE A 169 1.54 3.73 5.30
CA ILE A 169 0.22 4.17 4.88
C ILE A 169 0.22 5.69 5.05
N PHE A 170 0.25 6.41 3.95
CA PHE A 170 0.31 7.87 3.95
C PHE A 170 -1.08 8.50 3.81
N ARG A 171 -1.26 9.70 4.34
CA ARG A 171 -2.39 10.56 3.98
C ARG A 171 -2.30 10.88 2.48
N THR A 172 -3.37 10.59 1.74
CA THR A 172 -3.40 10.71 0.26
C THR A 172 -3.07 12.13 -0.20
N GLU A 173 -3.62 13.11 0.49
CA GLU A 173 -3.40 14.53 0.18
C GLU A 173 -1.92 14.92 0.35
N LEU A 174 -1.25 14.45 1.41
CA LEU A 174 0.19 14.68 1.59
C LEU A 174 1.02 14.19 0.41
N LEU A 175 0.74 12.99 -0.11
CA LEU A 175 1.45 12.44 -1.27
C LEU A 175 1.24 13.31 -2.52
N LYS A 176 0.03 13.86 -2.69
CA LYS A 176 -0.30 14.76 -3.81
C LYS A 176 0.36 16.13 -3.63
N GLU A 177 0.32 16.69 -2.42
CA GLU A 177 0.89 18.00 -2.07
C GLU A 177 2.43 18.02 -2.16
N CYS A 178 3.11 16.96 -1.71
CA CYS A 178 4.57 16.85 -1.84
C CYS A 178 5.02 16.54 -3.28
N GLY A 179 4.08 16.34 -4.20
CA GLY A 179 4.36 16.08 -5.60
C GLY A 179 5.01 14.73 -5.83
N LEU A 180 4.66 13.70 -5.04
CA LEU A 180 5.21 12.36 -5.21
C LEU A 180 5.01 11.88 -6.64
N LYS A 181 6.11 11.66 -7.35
CA LYS A 181 6.15 11.06 -8.68
C LYS A 181 7.33 10.11 -8.76
N LEU A 182 7.04 8.84 -8.87
CA LEU A 182 8.05 7.79 -9.00
C LEU A 182 8.54 7.72 -10.45
N PRO A 183 9.84 7.50 -10.70
CA PRO A 183 10.36 7.31 -12.05
C PRO A 183 9.82 6.03 -12.67
N GLU A 184 9.52 6.11 -13.97
CA GLU A 184 9.09 4.98 -14.78
C GLU A 184 10.28 4.06 -15.10
N HIS A 185 10.03 2.75 -15.31
CA HIS A 185 11.03 1.74 -15.68
C HIS A 185 12.31 1.74 -14.82
N THR A 186 12.17 2.07 -13.54
CA THR A 186 13.29 2.18 -12.61
C THR A 186 13.12 1.16 -11.48
N PHE A 187 14.24 0.52 -11.07
CA PHE A 187 14.26 -0.37 -9.91
C PHE A 187 14.33 0.42 -8.59
N TYR A 188 13.89 -0.22 -7.50
CA TYR A 188 13.96 0.32 -6.13
C TYR A 188 13.12 1.58 -5.89
N VAL A 189 12.05 1.77 -6.64
CA VAL A 189 11.12 2.89 -6.46
C VAL A 189 10.37 2.83 -5.13
N ASP A 190 10.28 1.65 -4.51
CA ASP A 190 9.80 1.41 -3.15
C ASP A 190 10.53 2.26 -2.10
N ASN A 191 11.84 2.44 -2.26
CA ASN A 191 12.63 3.34 -1.41
C ASN A 191 12.25 4.81 -1.66
N LEU A 192 12.05 5.21 -2.91
CA LEU A 192 11.63 6.57 -3.25
C LEU A 192 10.24 6.88 -2.70
N PHE A 193 9.30 5.94 -2.82
CA PHE A 193 7.97 6.04 -2.19
C PHE A 193 8.06 6.25 -0.68
N ALA A 194 9.00 5.58 -0.02
CA ALA A 194 9.20 5.73 1.42
C ALA A 194 9.79 7.10 1.78
N PHE A 195 10.81 7.59 1.05
CA PHE A 195 11.62 8.72 1.48
C PHE A 195 11.18 10.08 0.95
N ILE A 196 10.62 10.16 -0.26
CA ILE A 196 10.22 11.45 -0.86
C ILE A 196 9.19 12.21 0.03
N PRO A 197 8.16 11.56 0.62
CA PRO A 197 7.18 12.28 1.42
C PRO A 197 7.66 12.71 2.80
N PHE A 198 8.70 12.08 3.37
CA PHE A 198 9.12 12.31 4.77
C PHE A 198 9.45 13.76 5.12
N PRO A 199 10.07 14.58 4.27
CA PRO A 199 10.26 16.00 4.59
C PRO A 199 8.97 16.81 4.75
N SER A 200 7.84 16.27 4.31
CA SER A 200 6.51 16.91 4.38
C SER A 200 5.64 16.37 5.53
N VAL A 201 6.11 15.34 6.23
CA VAL A 201 5.44 14.71 7.39
C VAL A 201 5.64 15.52 8.66
#